data_a63f28f5dd85a58dd38eff1918e9b96f
#
_entry.id   a63f28f5dd85a58dd38eff1918e9b96f
#
_cell.length_a   1.000
_cell.length_b   1.000
_cell.length_c   1.000
_cell.angle_alpha   90.00
_cell.angle_beta   90.00
_cell.angle_gamma   90.00
#
_symmetry.space_group_name_H-M   'P 1'
#
loop_
_entity.id
_entity.type
_entity.pdbx_description
1 polymer ?
#
loop_
_entity_poly.entity_id
_entity_poly.type
_entity_poly.pdbx_seq_one_letter_code
_entity_poly.pdbx_strand_id
1 'polypeptide(L)'
;DLYRAHKLKMAGVHTLVLDEADRLMTLEPDNVAAVVKTTLRDRQLLAFSASLNGRGREAAQGLMKPEPVEIRPLRATLPKTIRQGYVVTDFRQKVNTLRKVLAAEAPERALVFLNNPENLQVVTEKLRYHGLKAAALFGQDKKEGRRVALNDFREGRVNILLCTDLAARGLDFPGLTHVVQMDAPEDPVQYQHRVGRCGRQGAAGTAILLLTPGQVRWVRTYEKTFGVHIGEMSLGYGRLTERPAGEKQPEKPADKPRDKGPKPGERRAHPATPADKPHRDEAAPG
;
A
#
# COMPACT_ATOMS: atom_id res chain seq x y z
N ASP A 1 -21.55 -4.59 18.78
CA ASP A 1 -21.88 -3.39 19.59
C ASP A 1 -23.37 -3.04 19.49
N LEU A 2 -23.96 -2.84 18.27
CA LEU A 2 -25.38 -2.46 18.12
C LEU A 2 -26.35 -3.49 18.67
N TYR A 3 -26.05 -4.79 18.51
CA TYR A 3 -26.84 -5.87 19.10
C TYR A 3 -26.77 -5.84 20.63
N ARG A 4 -25.57 -5.78 21.21
CA ARG A 4 -25.39 -5.67 22.68
C ARG A 4 -26.05 -4.43 23.27
N ALA A 5 -26.14 -3.37 22.51
CA ALA A 5 -26.84 -2.14 22.87
C ALA A 5 -28.35 -2.20 22.65
N HIS A 6 -28.93 -3.35 22.29
CA HIS A 6 -30.35 -3.57 21.96
C HIS A 6 -30.89 -2.67 20.82
N LYS A 7 -29.99 -2.12 20.00
CA LYS A 7 -30.34 -1.26 18.85
C LYS A 7 -30.61 -2.05 17.56
N LEU A 8 -30.33 -3.35 17.57
CA LEU A 8 -30.53 -4.26 16.44
C LEU A 8 -31.32 -5.48 16.86
N LYS A 9 -32.48 -5.70 16.21
CA LYS A 9 -33.32 -6.89 16.42
C LYS A 9 -32.91 -7.98 15.43
N MET A 10 -32.48 -9.14 15.92
CA MET A 10 -31.95 -10.24 15.12
C MET A 10 -32.96 -11.39 14.91
N ALA A 11 -34.07 -11.43 15.69
CA ALA A 11 -35.02 -12.53 15.69
C ALA A 11 -35.75 -12.76 14.33
N GLY A 12 -35.80 -11.75 13.47
CA GLY A 12 -36.42 -11.86 12.13
C GLY A 12 -35.38 -12.04 10.99
N VAL A 13 -34.12 -12.33 11.30
CA VAL A 13 -33.11 -12.52 10.27
C VAL A 13 -33.11 -13.93 9.75
N HIS A 14 -33.62 -14.12 8.51
CA HIS A 14 -33.66 -15.40 7.82
C HIS A 14 -32.43 -15.71 7.00
N THR A 15 -31.66 -14.68 6.58
CA THR A 15 -30.41 -14.85 5.83
C THR A 15 -29.33 -14.00 6.48
N LEU A 16 -28.18 -14.60 6.79
CA LEU A 16 -27.00 -13.94 7.30
C LEU A 16 -25.85 -14.13 6.33
N VAL A 17 -25.23 -13.04 5.92
CA VAL A 17 -24.09 -13.04 4.99
C VAL A 17 -22.83 -12.64 5.73
N LEU A 18 -21.79 -13.47 5.63
CA LEU A 18 -20.45 -13.21 6.10
C LEU A 18 -19.58 -12.89 4.87
N ASP A 19 -19.31 -11.62 4.64
CA ASP A 19 -18.39 -11.17 3.59
C ASP A 19 -16.95 -11.09 4.14
N GLU A 20 -15.95 -11.35 3.31
CA GLU A 20 -14.54 -11.52 3.74
C GLU A 20 -14.41 -12.52 4.92
N ALA A 21 -15.11 -13.67 4.82
CA ALA A 21 -15.26 -14.64 5.90
C ALA A 21 -13.91 -15.20 6.42
N ASP A 22 -12.90 -15.37 5.57
CA ASP A 22 -11.53 -15.74 5.96
C ASP A 22 -10.97 -14.82 7.04
N ARG A 23 -11.19 -13.53 6.89
CA ARG A 23 -10.72 -12.53 7.85
C ARG A 23 -11.58 -12.44 9.08
N LEU A 24 -12.89 -12.44 8.92
CA LEU A 24 -13.82 -12.43 10.06
C LEU A 24 -13.53 -13.60 10.99
N MET A 25 -13.31 -14.79 10.42
CA MET A 25 -13.00 -16.01 11.18
C MET A 25 -11.58 -16.02 11.75
N THR A 26 -10.65 -15.25 11.20
CA THR A 26 -9.27 -15.15 11.70
C THR A 26 -9.14 -14.10 12.80
N LEU A 27 -9.79 -12.95 12.63
CA LEU A 27 -9.61 -11.79 13.52
C LEU A 27 -10.61 -11.76 14.69
N GLU A 28 -11.86 -12.17 14.44
CA GLU A 28 -12.97 -12.01 15.39
C GLU A 28 -13.93 -13.21 15.44
N PRO A 29 -13.43 -14.45 15.53
CA PRO A 29 -14.27 -15.65 15.43
C PRO A 29 -15.39 -15.67 16.50
N ASP A 30 -15.08 -15.26 17.72
CA ASP A 30 -16.04 -15.24 18.83
C ASP A 30 -17.16 -14.21 18.63
N ASN A 31 -16.82 -13.03 18.11
CA ASN A 31 -17.83 -12.01 17.81
C ASN A 31 -18.76 -12.47 16.69
N VAL A 32 -18.21 -13.11 15.64
CA VAL A 32 -19.01 -13.69 14.56
C VAL A 32 -19.93 -14.79 15.08
N ALA A 33 -19.39 -15.72 15.86
CA ALA A 33 -20.18 -16.80 16.49
C ALA A 33 -21.30 -16.24 17.37
N ALA A 34 -21.03 -15.19 18.15
CA ALA A 34 -22.01 -14.53 18.98
C ALA A 34 -23.16 -13.93 18.13
N VAL A 35 -22.82 -13.24 17.03
CA VAL A 35 -23.84 -12.68 16.11
C VAL A 35 -24.66 -13.80 15.47
N VAL A 36 -24.02 -14.85 14.96
CA VAL A 36 -24.70 -16.00 14.35
C VAL A 36 -25.70 -16.67 15.34
N LYS A 37 -25.33 -16.82 16.60
CA LYS A 37 -26.22 -17.39 17.66
C LYS A 37 -27.45 -16.54 17.95
N THR A 38 -27.47 -15.27 17.60
CA THR A 38 -28.61 -14.37 17.84
C THR A 38 -29.67 -14.42 16.74
N THR A 39 -29.40 -15.09 15.64
CA THR A 39 -30.34 -15.29 14.51
C THR A 39 -31.10 -16.61 14.65
N LEU A 40 -32.13 -16.79 13.84
CA LEU A 40 -32.94 -18.01 13.81
C LEU A 40 -32.09 -19.26 13.55
N ARG A 41 -32.47 -20.41 14.09
CA ARG A 41 -31.76 -21.68 13.86
C ARG A 41 -31.86 -22.19 12.42
N ASP A 42 -32.96 -21.92 11.77
CA ASP A 42 -33.25 -22.32 10.38
C ASP A 42 -32.82 -21.30 9.32
N ARG A 43 -32.09 -20.23 9.77
CA ARG A 43 -31.54 -19.23 8.88
C ARG A 43 -30.68 -19.84 7.77
N GLN A 44 -30.58 -19.18 6.65
CA GLN A 44 -29.58 -19.40 5.65
C GLN A 44 -28.28 -18.63 6.09
N LEU A 45 -27.14 -19.32 6.14
CA LEU A 45 -25.84 -18.70 6.39
C LEU A 45 -25.00 -18.79 5.12
N LEU A 46 -24.61 -17.65 4.57
CA LEU A 46 -23.76 -17.53 3.39
C LEU A 46 -22.43 -16.95 3.81
N ALA A 47 -21.33 -17.60 3.42
CA ALA A 47 -19.97 -17.11 3.66
C ALA A 47 -19.26 -16.88 2.32
N PHE A 48 -18.85 -15.67 2.06
CA PHE A 48 -18.07 -15.29 0.88
C PHE A 48 -16.65 -14.99 1.30
N SER A 49 -15.69 -15.54 0.56
CA SER A 49 -14.28 -15.34 0.81
C SER A 49 -13.45 -15.59 -0.44
N ALA A 50 -12.37 -14.84 -0.61
CA ALA A 50 -11.40 -15.08 -1.65
C ALA A 50 -10.45 -16.25 -1.29
N SER A 51 -10.27 -16.54 0.01
CA SER A 51 -9.28 -17.51 0.50
C SER A 51 -9.68 -18.16 1.82
N LEU A 52 -10.75 -18.94 1.81
CA LEU A 52 -11.20 -19.63 3.02
C LEU A 52 -10.46 -20.97 3.19
N ASN A 53 -9.34 -20.98 3.93
CA ASN A 53 -8.50 -22.16 4.18
C ASN A 53 -8.14 -22.30 5.66
N GLY A 54 -7.68 -23.51 6.04
CA GLY A 54 -7.24 -23.83 7.40
C GLY A 54 -8.26 -23.50 8.47
N ARG A 55 -7.80 -22.88 9.56
CA ARG A 55 -8.64 -22.56 10.74
C ARG A 55 -9.83 -21.68 10.44
N GLY A 56 -9.71 -20.75 9.49
CA GLY A 56 -10.83 -19.89 9.09
C GLY A 56 -11.98 -20.68 8.45
N ARG A 57 -11.64 -21.69 7.65
CA ARG A 57 -12.62 -22.58 7.04
C ARG A 57 -13.32 -23.46 8.09
N GLU A 58 -12.56 -24.09 8.98
CA GLU A 58 -13.11 -24.92 10.06
C GLU A 58 -14.05 -24.11 10.96
N ALA A 59 -13.64 -22.88 11.34
CA ALA A 59 -14.47 -22.00 12.15
C ALA A 59 -15.77 -21.59 11.41
N ALA A 60 -15.70 -21.30 10.12
CA ALA A 60 -16.89 -20.99 9.33
C ALA A 60 -17.82 -22.22 9.20
N GLN A 61 -17.28 -23.39 8.92
CA GLN A 61 -18.04 -24.63 8.83
C GLN A 61 -18.74 -24.98 10.15
N GLY A 62 -18.07 -24.75 11.30
CA GLY A 62 -18.68 -24.95 12.62
C GLY A 62 -19.88 -24.06 12.93
N LEU A 63 -20.09 -22.98 12.18
CA LEU A 63 -21.26 -22.10 12.29
C LEU A 63 -22.39 -22.45 11.32
N MET A 64 -22.13 -23.29 10.33
CA MET A 64 -23.08 -23.71 9.29
C MET A 64 -23.86 -24.96 9.71
N LYS A 65 -24.92 -25.27 8.98
CA LYS A 65 -25.61 -26.55 9.08
C LYS A 65 -24.67 -27.67 8.61
N PRO A 66 -24.90 -28.93 9.05
CA PRO A 66 -24.17 -30.08 8.50
C PRO A 66 -24.21 -30.09 6.96
N GLU A 67 -23.11 -30.49 6.37
CA GLU A 67 -22.94 -30.57 4.90
C GLU A 67 -23.20 -29.26 4.14
N PRO A 68 -22.43 -28.19 4.43
CA PRO A 68 -22.61 -26.93 3.71
C PRO A 68 -22.26 -27.11 2.23
N VAL A 69 -23.05 -26.49 1.35
CA VAL A 69 -22.74 -26.44 -0.09
C VAL A 69 -21.56 -25.49 -0.31
N GLU A 70 -20.48 -26.02 -0.87
CA GLU A 70 -19.31 -25.24 -1.20
C GLU A 70 -19.24 -25.00 -2.72
N ILE A 71 -19.24 -23.71 -3.09
CA ILE A 71 -19.10 -23.30 -4.49
C ILE A 71 -17.72 -22.64 -4.65
N ARG A 72 -16.85 -23.30 -5.42
CA ARG A 72 -15.52 -22.79 -5.74
C ARG A 72 -15.46 -22.39 -7.21
N PRO A 73 -15.09 -21.16 -7.55
CA PRO A 73 -14.74 -20.81 -8.91
C PRO A 73 -13.49 -21.63 -9.33
N LEU A 74 -13.43 -22.05 -10.60
CA LEU A 74 -12.38 -22.90 -11.13
C LEU A 74 -10.98 -22.28 -10.99
N ARG A 75 -10.87 -20.95 -10.99
CA ARG A 75 -9.63 -20.19 -10.73
C ARG A 75 -9.94 -18.81 -10.19
N ALA A 76 -9.15 -18.37 -9.23
CA ALA A 76 -9.05 -16.95 -8.92
C ALA A 76 -8.42 -16.23 -10.12
N THR A 77 -9.14 -15.29 -10.73
CA THR A 77 -8.66 -14.56 -11.91
C THR A 77 -8.65 -13.07 -11.64
N LEU A 78 -7.72 -12.37 -12.27
CA LEU A 78 -7.73 -10.91 -12.33
C LEU A 78 -8.42 -10.46 -13.63
N PRO A 79 -9.15 -9.34 -13.61
CA PRO A 79 -9.78 -8.84 -14.82
C PRO A 79 -8.73 -8.55 -15.91
N LYS A 80 -8.96 -9.06 -17.12
CA LYS A 80 -8.08 -8.85 -18.28
C LYS A 80 -8.04 -7.38 -18.74
N THR A 81 -9.02 -6.60 -18.33
CA THR A 81 -9.11 -5.15 -18.60
C THR A 81 -8.13 -4.32 -17.79
N ILE A 82 -7.43 -4.93 -16.83
CA ILE A 82 -6.45 -4.23 -15.99
C ILE A 82 -5.05 -4.45 -16.53
N ARG A 83 -4.40 -3.38 -17.00
CA ARG A 83 -2.97 -3.38 -17.31
C ARG A 83 -2.17 -3.50 -16.02
N GLN A 84 -1.29 -4.49 -15.94
CA GLN A 84 -0.50 -4.77 -14.75
C GLN A 84 0.98 -4.61 -15.02
N GLY A 85 1.70 -3.97 -14.11
CA GLY A 85 3.12 -3.81 -14.27
C GLY A 85 3.83 -3.47 -12.95
N TYR A 86 5.17 -3.48 -12.98
CA TYR A 86 5.99 -3.12 -11.84
C TYR A 86 7.19 -2.26 -12.22
N VAL A 87 7.61 -1.41 -11.30
CA VAL A 87 8.83 -0.60 -11.39
C VAL A 87 9.79 -1.04 -10.31
N VAL A 88 11.03 -1.35 -10.69
CA VAL A 88 12.09 -1.66 -9.71
C VAL A 88 12.70 -0.36 -9.20
N THR A 89 12.79 -0.24 -7.88
CA THR A 89 13.30 0.96 -7.21
C THR A 89 14.00 0.61 -5.90
N ASP A 90 14.94 1.42 -5.47
CA ASP A 90 15.52 1.28 -4.13
C ASP A 90 14.50 1.72 -3.07
N PHE A 91 14.59 1.11 -1.91
CA PHE A 91 13.70 1.44 -0.78
C PHE A 91 13.67 2.95 -0.47
N ARG A 92 14.84 3.59 -0.44
CA ARG A 92 14.97 5.04 -0.17
C ARG A 92 14.38 5.92 -1.28
N GLN A 93 14.25 5.38 -2.50
CA GLN A 93 13.71 6.10 -3.65
C GLN A 93 12.21 5.86 -3.89
N LYS A 94 11.57 4.98 -3.12
CA LYS A 94 10.16 4.60 -3.33
C LYS A 94 9.22 5.80 -3.44
N VAL A 95 9.33 6.80 -2.56
CA VAL A 95 8.48 8.00 -2.60
C VAL A 95 8.72 8.83 -3.86
N ASN A 96 9.98 9.00 -4.25
CA ASN A 96 10.33 9.73 -5.48
C ASN A 96 9.86 8.96 -6.73
N THR A 97 10.00 7.64 -6.74
CA THR A 97 9.50 6.78 -7.82
C THR A 97 7.97 6.84 -7.89
N LEU A 98 7.28 6.76 -6.75
CA LEU A 98 5.82 6.92 -6.67
C LEU A 98 5.37 8.24 -7.30
N ARG A 99 6.00 9.35 -6.92
CA ARG A 99 5.73 10.66 -7.48
C ARG A 99 5.88 10.69 -9.02
N LYS A 100 6.98 10.11 -9.52
CA LYS A 100 7.25 10.05 -10.97
C LYS A 100 6.25 9.17 -11.71
N VAL A 101 5.87 8.02 -11.15
CA VAL A 101 4.84 7.13 -11.70
C VAL A 101 3.50 7.85 -11.78
N LEU A 102 3.07 8.49 -10.69
CA LEU A 102 1.82 9.24 -10.66
C LEU A 102 1.81 10.43 -11.61
N ALA A 103 2.94 11.11 -11.79
CA ALA A 103 3.07 12.19 -12.76
C ALA A 103 3.05 11.69 -14.23
N ALA A 104 3.67 10.53 -14.49
CA ALA A 104 3.72 9.94 -15.84
C ALA A 104 2.38 9.35 -16.28
N GLU A 105 1.66 8.69 -15.37
CA GLU A 105 0.34 8.08 -15.65
C GLU A 105 -0.81 9.10 -15.58
N ALA A 106 -0.63 10.23 -14.88
CA ALA A 106 -1.62 11.28 -14.70
C ALA A 106 -3.05 10.74 -14.44
N PRO A 107 -3.24 9.91 -13.37
CA PRO A 107 -4.48 9.19 -13.17
C PRO A 107 -5.65 10.13 -12.91
N GLU A 108 -6.83 9.83 -13.48
CA GLU A 108 -8.06 10.53 -13.08
C GLU A 108 -8.37 10.28 -11.61
N ARG A 109 -8.29 9.01 -11.17
CA ARG A 109 -8.44 8.59 -9.78
C ARG A 109 -7.51 7.44 -9.46
N ALA A 110 -6.72 7.58 -8.39
CA ALA A 110 -5.78 6.56 -7.95
C ALA A 110 -5.91 6.22 -6.46
N LEU A 111 -5.81 4.94 -6.15
CA LEU A 111 -5.48 4.45 -4.80
C LEU A 111 -4.01 4.10 -4.74
N VAL A 112 -3.34 4.55 -3.67
CA VAL A 112 -1.95 4.19 -3.38
C VAL A 112 -1.91 3.40 -2.07
N PHE A 113 -1.48 2.14 -2.15
CA PHE A 113 -1.39 1.26 -0.99
C PHE A 113 -0.03 1.32 -0.32
N LEU A 114 -0.04 1.57 0.99
CA LEU A 114 1.10 1.47 1.89
C LEU A 114 0.81 0.40 2.95
N ASN A 115 1.84 -0.32 3.39
CA ASN A 115 1.69 -1.32 4.45
C ASN A 115 1.72 -0.67 5.84
N ASN A 116 2.56 0.37 6.04
CA ASN A 116 2.67 1.05 7.34
C ASN A 116 1.80 2.32 7.38
N PRO A 117 0.79 2.41 8.28
CA PRO A 117 -0.07 3.57 8.43
C PRO A 117 0.68 4.83 8.89
N GLU A 118 1.80 4.70 9.58
CA GLU A 118 2.61 5.85 10.06
C GLU A 118 3.19 6.64 8.89
N ASN A 119 3.47 5.99 7.77
CA ASN A 119 4.04 6.62 6.59
C ASN A 119 3.01 7.38 5.75
N LEU A 120 1.70 7.16 5.97
CA LEU A 120 0.64 7.77 5.14
C LEU A 120 0.74 9.28 5.09
N GLN A 121 0.86 9.92 6.25
CA GLN A 121 0.92 11.38 6.34
C GLN A 121 2.16 11.94 5.64
N VAL A 122 3.33 11.40 5.96
CA VAL A 122 4.60 11.88 5.42
C VAL A 122 4.67 11.72 3.90
N VAL A 123 4.21 10.58 3.37
CA VAL A 123 4.18 10.36 1.92
C VAL A 123 3.18 11.30 1.25
N THR A 124 2.00 11.49 1.84
CA THR A 124 0.97 12.40 1.31
C THR A 124 1.50 13.84 1.22
N GLU A 125 2.15 14.34 2.28
CA GLU A 125 2.72 15.68 2.31
C GLU A 125 3.82 15.86 1.26
N LYS A 126 4.68 14.85 1.07
CA LYS A 126 5.69 14.87 0.01
C LYS A 126 5.07 14.93 -1.39
N LEU A 127 3.98 14.19 -1.63
CA LEU A 127 3.28 14.26 -2.92
C LEU A 127 2.63 15.64 -3.14
N ARG A 128 2.00 16.19 -2.11
CA ARG A 128 1.40 17.55 -2.14
C ARG A 128 2.45 18.63 -2.40
N TYR A 129 3.60 18.54 -1.75
CA TYR A 129 4.72 19.47 -1.97
C TYR A 129 5.16 19.52 -3.43
N HIS A 130 5.00 18.42 -4.16
CA HIS A 130 5.28 18.35 -5.59
C HIS A 130 4.04 18.61 -6.48
N GLY A 131 3.00 19.22 -5.95
CA GLY A 131 1.81 19.66 -6.70
C GLY A 131 0.78 18.55 -7.00
N LEU A 132 0.93 17.34 -6.43
CA LEU A 132 -0.05 16.27 -6.62
C LEU A 132 -1.22 16.45 -5.65
N LYS A 133 -2.45 16.28 -6.15
CA LYS A 133 -3.69 16.40 -5.35
C LYS A 133 -3.94 15.09 -4.59
N ALA A 134 -3.26 14.92 -3.46
CA ALA A 134 -3.29 13.69 -2.68
C ALA A 134 -3.93 13.88 -1.28
N ALA A 135 -4.57 12.85 -0.75
CA ALA A 135 -5.02 12.78 0.64
C ALA A 135 -4.70 11.43 1.27
N ALA A 136 -4.52 11.40 2.60
CA ALA A 136 -4.36 10.17 3.36
C ALA A 136 -5.71 9.70 3.90
N LEU A 137 -6.01 8.41 3.70
CA LEU A 137 -7.16 7.73 4.27
C LEU A 137 -6.71 6.97 5.52
N PHE A 138 -7.00 7.52 6.67
CA PHE A 138 -6.69 6.90 7.96
C PHE A 138 -7.71 5.82 8.35
N GLY A 139 -7.36 4.99 9.35
CA GLY A 139 -8.25 4.01 9.96
C GLY A 139 -9.48 4.66 10.64
N GLN A 140 -10.31 3.80 11.24
CA GLN A 140 -11.61 4.24 11.82
C GLN A 140 -11.46 5.14 13.05
N ASP A 141 -10.36 5.08 13.75
CA ASP A 141 -10.02 5.89 14.93
C ASP A 141 -9.91 7.38 14.61
N LYS A 142 -9.61 7.75 13.38
CA LYS A 142 -9.57 9.14 12.89
C LYS A 142 -10.77 9.46 12.01
N LYS A 143 -11.98 9.32 12.55
CA LYS A 143 -13.26 9.40 11.82
C LYS A 143 -13.41 10.67 11.01
N GLU A 144 -13.09 11.84 11.58
CA GLU A 144 -13.25 13.12 10.88
C GLU A 144 -12.29 13.27 9.71
N GLY A 145 -11.00 13.02 9.90
CA GLY A 145 -10.01 13.03 8.81
C GLY A 145 -10.35 12.05 7.69
N ARG A 146 -10.85 10.86 8.06
CA ARG A 146 -11.34 9.87 7.11
C ARG A 146 -12.50 10.41 6.27
N ARG A 147 -13.51 11.03 6.93
CA ARG A 147 -14.69 11.60 6.26
C ARG A 147 -14.29 12.69 5.27
N VAL A 148 -13.42 13.60 5.68
CA VAL A 148 -12.91 14.69 4.83
C VAL A 148 -12.18 14.12 3.62
N ALA A 149 -11.22 13.20 3.81
CA ALA A 149 -10.45 12.60 2.71
C ALA A 149 -11.35 11.89 1.68
N LEU A 150 -12.36 11.15 2.14
CA LEU A 150 -13.32 10.47 1.26
C LEU A 150 -14.19 11.46 0.48
N ASN A 151 -14.67 12.53 1.12
CA ASN A 151 -15.45 13.55 0.45
C ASN A 151 -14.62 14.29 -0.60
N ASP A 152 -13.38 14.69 -0.25
CA ASP A 152 -12.48 15.36 -1.18
C ASP A 152 -12.17 14.50 -2.40
N PHE A 153 -12.02 13.19 -2.19
CA PHE A 153 -11.80 12.24 -3.27
C PHE A 153 -13.07 12.04 -4.14
N ARG A 154 -14.26 11.94 -3.52
CA ARG A 154 -15.52 11.81 -4.26
C ARG A 154 -15.83 13.04 -5.11
N GLU A 155 -15.59 14.22 -4.59
CA GLU A 155 -15.83 15.49 -5.26
C GLU A 155 -14.70 15.90 -6.22
N GLY A 156 -13.63 15.11 -6.32
CA GLY A 156 -12.50 15.37 -7.22
C GLY A 156 -11.57 16.50 -6.76
N ARG A 157 -11.70 17.00 -5.52
CA ARG A 157 -10.74 17.95 -4.94
C ARG A 157 -9.35 17.34 -4.81
N VAL A 158 -9.30 16.03 -4.52
CA VAL A 158 -8.09 15.21 -4.63
C VAL A 158 -8.38 14.03 -5.55
N ASN A 159 -7.38 13.61 -6.33
CA ASN A 159 -7.50 12.47 -7.23
C ASN A 159 -6.60 11.30 -6.84
N ILE A 160 -5.78 11.45 -5.81
CA ILE A 160 -4.88 10.42 -5.28
C ILE A 160 -5.22 10.20 -3.81
N LEU A 161 -5.58 8.97 -3.45
CA LEU A 161 -5.88 8.60 -2.08
C LEU A 161 -4.89 7.55 -1.59
N LEU A 162 -4.10 7.88 -0.57
CA LEU A 162 -3.16 6.95 0.06
C LEU A 162 -3.86 6.21 1.19
N CYS A 163 -3.72 4.89 1.25
CA CYS A 163 -4.39 4.08 2.27
C CYS A 163 -3.60 2.82 2.63
N THR A 164 -3.98 2.22 3.75
CA THR A 164 -3.66 0.83 4.06
C THR A 164 -4.84 -0.06 3.66
N ASP A 165 -4.61 -1.38 3.58
CA ASP A 165 -5.71 -2.33 3.31
C ASP A 165 -6.86 -2.20 4.32
N LEU A 166 -6.52 -2.04 5.60
CA LEU A 166 -7.51 -1.87 6.67
C LEU A 166 -8.37 -0.60 6.44
N ALA A 167 -7.74 0.49 6.04
CA ALA A 167 -8.44 1.75 5.78
C ALA A 167 -9.32 1.68 4.52
N ALA A 168 -8.91 0.94 3.49
CA ALA A 168 -9.63 0.83 2.22
C ALA A 168 -10.80 -0.18 2.24
N ARG A 169 -10.91 -1.00 3.30
CA ARG A 169 -11.94 -2.04 3.38
C ARG A 169 -13.34 -1.50 3.45
N GLY A 170 -14.26 -2.27 2.86
CA GLY A 170 -15.69 -1.93 2.84
C GLY A 170 -15.99 -0.63 2.10
N LEU A 171 -14.99 -0.03 1.44
CA LEU A 171 -15.19 1.17 0.65
C LEU A 171 -15.25 0.82 -0.83
N ASP A 172 -16.19 1.46 -1.48
CA ASP A 172 -16.28 1.52 -2.93
C ASP A 172 -15.74 2.84 -3.45
N PHE A 173 -14.93 2.75 -4.49
CA PHE A 173 -14.28 3.90 -5.12
C PHE A 173 -14.69 3.95 -6.60
N PRO A 174 -15.88 4.51 -6.92
CA PRO A 174 -16.34 4.57 -8.29
C PRO A 174 -15.41 5.41 -9.16
N GLY A 175 -15.18 4.95 -10.41
CA GLY A 175 -14.30 5.65 -11.35
C GLY A 175 -12.80 5.54 -11.04
N LEU A 176 -12.40 4.55 -10.22
CA LEU A 176 -11.00 4.31 -9.94
C LEU A 176 -10.29 3.76 -11.18
N THR A 177 -9.34 4.52 -11.70
CA THR A 177 -8.56 4.16 -12.89
C THR A 177 -7.25 3.48 -12.55
N HIS A 178 -6.63 3.83 -11.42
CA HIS A 178 -5.30 3.34 -11.06
C HIS A 178 -5.24 2.80 -9.64
N VAL A 179 -4.48 1.73 -9.48
CA VAL A 179 -4.02 1.21 -8.19
C VAL A 179 -2.50 1.18 -8.21
N VAL A 180 -1.86 1.92 -7.33
CA VAL A 180 -0.41 1.88 -7.16
C VAL A 180 -0.08 1.25 -5.82
N GLN A 181 0.70 0.19 -5.82
CA GLN A 181 1.14 -0.47 -4.59
C GLN A 181 2.56 -0.02 -4.28
N MET A 182 2.68 1.06 -3.50
CA MET A 182 3.97 1.56 -3.05
C MET A 182 4.70 0.50 -2.22
N ASP A 183 3.94 -0.25 -1.42
CA ASP A 183 4.40 -1.43 -0.72
C ASP A 183 3.63 -2.65 -1.23
N ALA A 184 4.32 -3.50 -1.98
CA ALA A 184 3.73 -4.73 -2.49
C ALA A 184 3.41 -5.69 -1.34
N PRO A 185 2.27 -6.39 -1.37
CA PRO A 185 1.95 -7.43 -0.41
C PRO A 185 2.73 -8.70 -0.75
N GLU A 186 3.13 -9.47 0.25
CA GLU A 186 3.73 -10.80 0.01
C GLU A 186 2.66 -11.82 -0.43
N ASP A 187 1.45 -11.68 0.13
CA ASP A 187 0.32 -12.57 -0.16
C ASP A 187 -0.34 -12.25 -1.52
N PRO A 188 -0.42 -13.21 -2.46
CA PRO A 188 -1.11 -13.05 -3.73
C PRO A 188 -2.59 -12.67 -3.58
N VAL A 189 -3.29 -13.15 -2.56
CA VAL A 189 -4.70 -12.82 -2.33
C VAL A 189 -4.87 -11.34 -2.00
N GLN A 190 -3.97 -10.81 -1.18
CA GLN A 190 -3.96 -9.37 -0.88
C GLN A 190 -3.65 -8.54 -2.14
N TYR A 191 -2.73 -9.01 -2.99
CA TYR A 191 -2.47 -8.40 -4.30
C TYR A 191 -3.75 -8.34 -5.15
N GLN A 192 -4.47 -9.46 -5.26
CA GLN A 192 -5.75 -9.53 -5.99
C GLN A 192 -6.79 -8.54 -5.45
N HIS A 193 -6.95 -8.46 -4.12
CA HIS A 193 -7.89 -7.54 -3.48
C HIS A 193 -7.57 -6.07 -3.77
N ARG A 194 -6.28 -5.71 -3.84
CA ARG A 194 -5.84 -4.35 -4.18
C ARG A 194 -6.09 -4.05 -5.65
N VAL A 195 -5.66 -4.94 -6.55
CA VAL A 195 -5.86 -4.79 -8.00
C VAL A 195 -7.34 -4.70 -8.34
N GLY A 196 -8.19 -5.53 -7.70
CA GLY A 196 -9.64 -5.54 -7.89
C GLY A 196 -10.36 -4.27 -7.40
N ARG A 197 -9.65 -3.26 -6.90
CA ARG A 197 -10.24 -1.94 -6.62
C ARG A 197 -10.45 -1.12 -7.88
N CYS A 198 -9.63 -1.27 -8.93
CA CYS A 198 -9.85 -0.67 -10.26
C CYS A 198 -10.44 -1.69 -11.23
N GLY A 199 -10.81 -1.26 -12.42
CA GLY A 199 -11.34 -2.14 -13.48
C GLY A 199 -12.69 -2.78 -13.15
N ARG A 200 -13.48 -2.20 -12.24
CA ARG A 200 -14.80 -2.73 -11.88
C ARG A 200 -15.79 -2.59 -13.03
N GLN A 201 -16.74 -3.53 -13.10
CA GLN A 201 -17.77 -3.56 -14.15
C GLN A 201 -17.21 -3.61 -15.58
N GLY A 202 -16.02 -4.20 -15.76
CA GLY A 202 -15.38 -4.32 -17.06
C GLY A 202 -14.65 -3.05 -17.55
N ALA A 203 -14.59 -2.01 -16.73
CA ALA A 203 -13.81 -0.81 -17.08
C ALA A 203 -12.31 -1.12 -17.19
N ALA A 204 -11.60 -0.33 -18.00
CA ALA A 204 -10.15 -0.39 -18.05
C ALA A 204 -9.53 0.10 -16.74
N GLY A 205 -8.41 -0.47 -16.36
CA GLY A 205 -7.67 -0.07 -15.17
C GLY A 205 -6.17 -0.27 -15.32
N THR A 206 -5.40 0.32 -14.42
CA THR A 206 -3.94 0.14 -14.37
C THR A 206 -3.53 -0.18 -12.93
N ALA A 207 -2.75 -1.25 -12.75
CA ALA A 207 -2.18 -1.65 -11.47
C ALA A 207 -0.66 -1.67 -11.55
N ILE A 208 0.02 -0.89 -10.70
CA ILE A 208 1.47 -0.74 -10.71
C ILE A 208 2.04 -1.08 -9.34
N LEU A 209 3.07 -1.92 -9.32
CA LEU A 209 3.84 -2.28 -8.13
C LEU A 209 5.16 -1.48 -8.09
N LEU A 210 5.54 -0.98 -6.91
CA LEU A 210 6.88 -0.47 -6.66
C LEU A 210 7.67 -1.50 -5.86
N LEU A 211 8.63 -2.15 -6.50
CA LEU A 211 9.35 -3.28 -5.94
C LEU A 211 10.81 -2.93 -5.69
N THR A 212 11.36 -3.38 -4.58
CA THR A 212 12.81 -3.47 -4.43
C THR A 212 13.34 -4.70 -5.22
N PRO A 213 14.63 -4.74 -5.57
CA PRO A 213 15.19 -5.88 -6.30
C PRO A 213 14.88 -7.23 -5.66
N GLY A 214 14.92 -7.33 -4.31
CA GLY A 214 14.59 -8.56 -3.59
C GLY A 214 13.12 -8.97 -3.64
N GLN A 215 12.21 -8.04 -3.95
CA GLN A 215 10.76 -8.28 -4.03
C GLN A 215 10.30 -8.73 -5.42
N VAL A 216 11.11 -8.58 -6.46
CA VAL A 216 10.75 -8.96 -7.84
C VAL A 216 10.32 -10.43 -7.94
N ARG A 217 10.86 -11.30 -7.09
CA ARG A 217 10.43 -12.71 -7.00
C ARG A 217 8.93 -12.89 -6.76
N TRP A 218 8.26 -11.93 -6.09
CA TRP A 218 6.82 -12.00 -5.82
C TRP A 218 5.98 -11.90 -7.09
N VAL A 219 6.47 -11.18 -8.11
CA VAL A 219 5.80 -11.07 -9.42
C VAL A 219 5.54 -12.45 -10.02
N ARG A 220 6.54 -13.34 -10.01
CA ARG A 220 6.39 -14.72 -10.51
C ARG A 220 5.32 -15.51 -9.75
N THR A 221 5.21 -15.26 -8.44
CA THR A 221 4.18 -15.90 -7.63
C THR A 221 2.79 -15.40 -8.02
N TYR A 222 2.61 -14.09 -8.23
CA TYR A 222 1.34 -13.52 -8.68
C TYR A 222 0.97 -14.02 -10.08
N GLU A 223 1.90 -13.98 -11.03
CA GLU A 223 1.70 -14.46 -12.39
C GLU A 223 1.27 -15.95 -12.42
N LYS A 224 1.96 -16.80 -11.64
CA LYS A 224 1.63 -18.22 -11.52
C LYS A 224 0.24 -18.43 -10.89
N THR A 225 -0.09 -17.68 -9.85
CA THR A 225 -1.35 -17.82 -9.12
C THR A 225 -2.55 -17.42 -9.96
N PHE A 226 -2.45 -16.30 -10.69
CA PHE A 226 -3.59 -15.71 -11.41
C PHE A 226 -3.57 -15.95 -12.92
N GLY A 227 -2.51 -16.49 -13.48
CA GLY A 227 -2.35 -16.71 -14.93
C GLY A 227 -2.33 -15.39 -15.72
N VAL A 228 -1.72 -14.37 -15.16
CA VAL A 228 -1.58 -13.04 -15.78
C VAL A 228 -0.12 -12.74 -16.08
N HIS A 229 0.13 -11.78 -16.95
CA HIS A 229 1.46 -11.20 -17.15
C HIS A 229 1.55 -9.84 -16.46
N ILE A 230 2.65 -9.61 -15.73
CA ILE A 230 2.96 -8.36 -15.03
C ILE A 230 4.27 -7.82 -15.59
N GLY A 231 4.18 -6.85 -16.51
CA GLY A 231 5.33 -6.34 -17.24
C GLY A 231 6.27 -5.49 -16.38
N GLU A 232 7.58 -5.62 -16.58
CA GLU A 232 8.53 -4.66 -16.01
C GLU A 232 8.39 -3.32 -16.73
N MET A 233 8.25 -2.25 -15.97
CA MET A 233 8.10 -0.89 -16.49
C MET A 233 9.32 -0.03 -16.15
N SER A 234 9.70 0.83 -17.09
CA SER A 234 10.75 1.82 -16.90
C SER A 234 10.19 3.23 -16.98
N LEU A 235 10.73 4.11 -16.13
CA LEU A 235 10.44 5.54 -16.14
C LEU A 235 11.51 6.27 -16.95
N GLY A 236 11.15 6.76 -18.12
CA GLY A 236 12.02 7.53 -18.99
C GLY A 236 11.29 8.74 -19.57
N TYR A 237 11.95 9.90 -19.62
CA TYR A 237 11.42 11.14 -20.23
C TYR A 237 9.99 11.51 -19.81
N GLY A 238 9.65 11.29 -18.51
CA GLY A 238 8.32 11.59 -17.97
C GLY A 238 7.23 10.61 -18.39
N ARG A 239 7.56 9.48 -18.99
CA ARG A 239 6.62 8.42 -19.39
C ARG A 239 6.95 7.11 -18.70
N LEU A 240 5.93 6.31 -18.47
CA LEU A 240 6.05 4.94 -18.00
C LEU A 240 5.83 3.99 -19.19
N THR A 241 6.88 3.27 -19.58
CA THR A 241 6.85 2.33 -20.72
C THR A 241 7.19 0.93 -20.25
N GLU A 242 6.57 -0.07 -20.83
CA GLU A 242 6.92 -1.45 -20.60
C GLU A 242 8.31 -1.73 -21.19
N ARG A 243 9.16 -2.38 -20.40
CA ARG A 243 10.50 -2.77 -20.85
C ARG A 243 10.41 -4.02 -21.71
N PRO A 244 11.03 -4.05 -22.91
CA PRO A 244 11.11 -5.26 -23.70
C PRO A 244 11.77 -6.40 -22.91
N ALA A 245 11.23 -7.61 -23.06
CA ALA A 245 11.78 -8.78 -22.40
C ALA A 245 13.24 -9.01 -22.82
N GLY A 246 14.17 -9.04 -21.85
CA GLY A 246 15.61 -9.27 -22.11
C GLY A 246 16.50 -8.03 -22.03
N GLU A 247 15.97 -6.83 -21.91
CA GLU A 247 16.76 -5.63 -21.70
C GLU A 247 17.25 -5.52 -20.25
N LYS A 248 18.57 -5.59 -20.03
CA LYS A 248 19.15 -5.45 -18.68
C LYS A 248 18.91 -4.04 -18.14
N GLN A 249 18.74 -3.94 -16.83
CA GLN A 249 18.72 -2.62 -16.18
C GLN A 249 20.00 -1.87 -16.54
N PRO A 250 19.92 -0.57 -16.92
CA PRO A 250 21.12 0.23 -17.05
C PRO A 250 21.85 0.19 -15.71
N GLU A 251 23.12 -0.21 -15.73
CA GLU A 251 23.96 -0.19 -14.53
C GLU A 251 23.90 1.23 -13.96
N LYS A 252 23.56 1.33 -12.68
CA LYS A 252 23.67 2.62 -11.98
C LYS A 252 25.11 3.11 -12.16
N PRO A 253 25.34 4.39 -12.49
CA PRO A 253 26.66 4.95 -12.37
C PRO A 253 27.15 4.65 -10.96
N ALA A 254 28.30 3.97 -10.86
CA ALA A 254 28.93 3.62 -9.60
C ALA A 254 28.98 4.89 -8.75
N ASP A 255 28.41 4.81 -7.55
CA ASP A 255 28.48 5.92 -6.58
C ASP A 255 29.96 6.23 -6.40
N LYS A 256 30.39 7.41 -6.85
CA LYS A 256 31.79 7.84 -6.69
C LYS A 256 32.14 7.66 -5.23
N PRO A 257 33.25 7.01 -4.89
CA PRO A 257 33.64 6.83 -3.51
C PRO A 257 33.58 8.21 -2.84
N ARG A 258 32.78 8.37 -1.81
CA ARG A 258 32.81 9.56 -0.97
C ARG A 258 34.26 9.68 -0.49
N ASP A 259 34.91 10.75 -0.91
CA ASP A 259 36.23 11.14 -0.40
C ASP A 259 36.16 11.09 1.13
N LYS A 260 36.84 10.11 1.70
CA LYS A 260 36.97 9.99 3.15
C LYS A 260 37.84 11.15 3.55
N GLY A 261 37.23 12.26 3.92
CA GLY A 261 37.90 13.38 4.54
C GLY A 261 38.91 12.88 5.60
N PRO A 262 40.02 13.63 5.84
CA PRO A 262 41.11 13.17 6.64
C PRO A 262 40.66 12.72 8.02
N LYS A 263 41.19 11.57 8.46
CA LYS A 263 40.91 10.99 9.78
C LYS A 263 41.21 12.02 10.87
N PRO A 264 40.38 12.18 11.92
CA PRO A 264 40.73 13.02 13.07
C PRO A 264 41.91 12.41 13.80
N GLY A 265 43.10 13.00 13.68
CA GLY A 265 44.27 12.53 14.41
C GLY A 265 45.65 12.99 13.83
N GLU A 266 45.75 13.38 12.57
CA GLU A 266 47.01 13.88 12.04
C GLU A 266 47.10 15.41 12.19
N ARG A 267 47.59 15.85 13.34
CA ARG A 267 48.07 17.23 13.53
C ARG A 267 49.33 17.40 12.70
N ARG A 268 49.24 18.09 11.56
CA ARG A 268 50.48 18.63 10.91
C ARG A 268 51.12 19.64 11.85
N ALA A 269 52.37 19.36 12.24
CA ALA A 269 53.19 20.31 12.95
C ALA A 269 53.38 21.58 12.10
N HIS A 270 52.98 22.74 12.62
CA HIS A 270 53.32 24.03 12.05
C HIS A 270 54.83 24.29 12.31
N PRO A 271 55.59 24.79 11.33
CA PRO A 271 56.95 25.24 11.55
C PRO A 271 56.91 26.49 12.44
N ALA A 272 57.82 26.52 13.44
CA ALA A 272 57.96 27.60 14.41
C ALA A 272 58.45 28.90 13.70
N THR A 273 57.72 29.98 13.96
CA THR A 273 58.15 31.35 13.61
C THR A 273 59.23 31.82 14.59
N PRO A 274 60.30 32.50 14.15
CA PRO A 274 61.38 32.97 15.04
C PRO A 274 60.87 34.06 15.99
N ALA A 275 61.39 33.99 17.22
CA ALA A 275 61.13 34.93 18.30
C ALA A 275 61.67 36.35 17.95
N ASP A 276 60.79 37.33 18.09
CA ASP A 276 61.17 38.75 18.05
C ASP A 276 61.56 39.22 19.45
N LYS A 277 62.61 40.03 19.52
CA LYS A 277 63.28 40.50 20.74
C LYS A 277 62.46 41.57 21.46
N PRO A 278 62.63 41.74 22.81
CA PRO A 278 61.91 42.71 23.59
C PRO A 278 62.49 44.14 23.42
N HIS A 279 61.58 45.09 23.16
CA HIS A 279 61.94 46.53 23.28
C HIS A 279 61.68 46.97 24.72
N ARG A 280 62.75 47.65 25.19
CA ARG A 280 62.89 48.28 26.52
C ARG A 280 62.01 49.49 26.64
N ASP A 281 61.57 49.69 27.89
CA ASP A 281 60.99 50.86 28.50
C ASP A 281 61.56 52.21 28.08
N GLU A 282 60.71 53.17 27.95
CA GLU A 282 61.07 54.55 28.41
C GLU A 282 59.80 55.22 29.00
N ALA A 283 60.09 55.87 30.14
CA ALA A 283 59.22 56.42 31.17
C ALA A 283 58.55 57.71 30.74
N ALA A 284 57.46 58.02 31.50
CA ALA A 284 56.70 59.26 31.62
C ALA A 284 57.56 60.58 31.71
N PRO A 285 57.02 61.79 31.69
CA PRO A 285 56.00 62.22 32.63
C PRO A 285 55.02 63.28 32.06
N GLY A 286 53.99 63.60 32.86
CA GLY A 286 53.15 64.76 32.70
C GLY A 286 51.70 64.47 33.06
#